data_844e0cf55bb11a38929eed7f3b912403
#
_entry.id   844e0cf55bb11a38929eed7f3b912403
#
_cell.length_a   1.000
_cell.length_b   1.000
_cell.length_c   1.000
_cell.angle_alpha   90.00
_cell.angle_beta   90.00
_cell.angle_gamma   90.00
#
_symmetry.space_group_name_H-M   'P 1'
#
loop_
_entity.id
_entity.type
_entity.pdbx_description
1 polymer ?
#
loop_
_entity_poly.entity_id
_entity_poly.type
_entity_poly.pdbx_seq_one_letter_code
_entity_poly.pdbx_strand_id
1 'polypeptide(L)'
;MSGFNFNYPEPANDSMPNERLVRARLKTPRAAAIAGIVFSVLFIAAFAMLRISVPSDPTEPGEWLKTSSSLVGFALNLLPFAGIAFLWFVGALRDRLGELEDRFFATVFLGSSLLFLAMLFVLAAVVGAIILTFAADSKDAMSAATFHFARTLTYNVVNIYMIKMAGVFMMSTSTVIVYTDIAPRWVAYLGFTLALLLLFGSSYFSWVFVAFPFWIFLISACLLIEKFHSKPQVSTTKT
;
A
#
# COMPACT_ATOMS: atom_id res chain seq x y z
N MET A 1 -73.70 -20.32 -4.97
CA MET A 1 -72.52 -19.96 -5.78
C MET A 1 -71.73 -18.99 -4.95
N SER A 2 -70.71 -19.53 -4.27
CA SER A 2 -69.86 -18.75 -3.39
C SER A 2 -68.55 -18.35 -4.17
N GLY A 3 -68.41 -17.05 -4.40
CA GLY A 3 -67.24 -16.52 -5.06
C GLY A 3 -66.01 -16.54 -4.15
N PHE A 4 -64.99 -17.32 -4.47
CA PHE A 4 -63.67 -17.28 -3.82
C PHE A 4 -62.91 -16.07 -4.35
N ASN A 5 -62.70 -15.09 -3.47
CA ASN A 5 -61.88 -13.92 -3.74
C ASN A 5 -60.43 -14.25 -3.40
N PHE A 6 -59.58 -14.54 -4.40
CA PHE A 6 -58.13 -14.68 -4.24
C PHE A 6 -57.51 -13.30 -4.05
N ASN A 7 -57.18 -13.01 -2.81
CA ASN A 7 -56.39 -11.84 -2.47
C ASN A 7 -54.92 -12.15 -2.80
N TYR A 8 -54.41 -11.67 -3.96
CA TYR A 8 -52.99 -11.74 -4.30
C TYR A 8 -52.24 -10.75 -3.39
N PRO A 9 -51.22 -11.18 -2.65
CA PRO A 9 -50.38 -10.23 -1.93
C PRO A 9 -49.71 -9.31 -2.94
N GLU A 10 -49.79 -8.00 -2.69
CA GLU A 10 -49.13 -6.96 -3.41
C GLU A 10 -47.62 -7.27 -3.48
N PRO A 11 -46.95 -7.15 -4.65
CA PRO A 11 -45.51 -7.43 -4.73
C PRO A 11 -44.79 -6.47 -3.79
N ALA A 12 -44.06 -7.04 -2.83
CA ALA A 12 -43.20 -6.29 -1.93
C ALA A 12 -42.30 -5.39 -2.76
N ASN A 13 -42.29 -4.11 -2.42
CA ASN A 13 -41.47 -3.07 -3.08
C ASN A 13 -39.99 -3.40 -2.99
N ASP A 14 -39.45 -4.07 -4.02
CA ASP A 14 -38.04 -4.54 -4.14
C ASP A 14 -37.04 -3.41 -4.42
N SER A 15 -37.46 -2.13 -4.27
CA SER A 15 -36.59 -0.99 -4.52
C SER A 15 -35.53 -0.74 -3.42
N MET A 16 -35.70 -1.35 -2.23
CA MET A 16 -34.82 -1.13 -1.06
C MET A 16 -33.41 -1.79 -1.14
N PRO A 17 -33.19 -2.97 -1.76
CA PRO A 17 -31.86 -3.57 -1.85
C PRO A 17 -30.91 -2.80 -2.77
N ASN A 18 -31.40 -2.28 -3.89
CA ASN A 18 -30.57 -1.60 -4.89
C ASN A 18 -29.96 -0.29 -4.39
N GLU A 19 -30.68 0.52 -3.62
CA GLU A 19 -30.13 1.78 -3.09
C GLU A 19 -29.01 1.53 -2.07
N ARG A 20 -29.09 0.48 -1.26
CA ARG A 20 -28.03 0.12 -0.30
C ARG A 20 -26.77 -0.38 -1.02
N LEU A 21 -26.91 -1.18 -2.07
CA LEU A 21 -25.81 -1.67 -2.89
C LEU A 21 -25.14 -0.53 -3.67
N VAL A 22 -25.93 0.40 -4.23
CA VAL A 22 -25.40 1.58 -4.91
C VAL A 22 -24.66 2.50 -3.93
N ARG A 23 -25.18 2.71 -2.72
CA ARG A 23 -24.49 3.51 -1.68
C ARG A 23 -23.22 2.83 -1.16
N ALA A 24 -23.19 1.51 -1.06
CA ALA A 24 -21.98 0.76 -0.70
C ALA A 24 -20.90 0.90 -1.79
N ARG A 25 -21.26 0.72 -3.07
CA ARG A 25 -20.34 0.95 -4.21
C ARG A 25 -19.78 2.38 -4.30
N LEU A 26 -20.49 3.38 -3.79
CA LEU A 26 -20.05 4.77 -3.83
C LEU A 26 -19.07 5.16 -2.69
N LYS A 27 -18.91 4.34 -1.64
CA LYS A 27 -18.00 4.62 -0.51
C LYS A 27 -16.59 4.09 -0.72
N THR A 28 -16.43 2.99 -1.42
CA THR A 28 -15.16 2.28 -1.63
C THR A 28 -14.05 3.12 -2.29
N PRO A 29 -14.31 3.97 -3.33
CA PRO A 29 -13.25 4.75 -3.97
C PRO A 29 -12.60 5.80 -3.06
N ARG A 30 -13.39 6.41 -2.15
CA ARG A 30 -12.85 7.37 -1.18
C ARG A 30 -11.96 6.70 -0.15
N ALA A 31 -12.36 5.52 0.31
CA ALA A 31 -11.57 4.75 1.26
C ALA A 31 -10.21 4.36 0.66
N ALA A 32 -10.17 3.88 -0.60
CA ALA A 32 -8.93 3.58 -1.31
C ALA A 32 -8.03 4.81 -1.43
N ALA A 33 -8.59 5.94 -1.89
CA ALA A 33 -7.81 7.17 -2.08
C ALA A 33 -7.22 7.69 -0.76
N ILE A 34 -8.02 7.75 0.30
CA ILE A 34 -7.55 8.21 1.62
C ILE A 34 -6.49 7.24 2.16
N ALA A 35 -6.74 5.94 2.09
CA ALA A 35 -5.80 4.93 2.58
C ALA A 35 -4.46 4.98 1.86
N GLY A 36 -4.45 5.15 0.53
CA GLY A 36 -3.22 5.28 -0.24
C GLY A 36 -2.45 6.57 0.04
N ILE A 37 -3.15 7.71 0.28
CA ILE A 37 -2.50 8.96 0.69
C ILE A 37 -1.86 8.78 2.08
N VAL A 38 -2.61 8.23 3.04
CA VAL A 38 -2.12 7.99 4.41
C VAL A 38 -0.90 7.06 4.38
N PHE A 39 -0.97 5.95 3.64
CA PHE A 39 0.17 5.06 3.43
C PHE A 39 1.39 5.83 2.91
N SER A 40 1.22 6.58 1.83
CA SER A 40 2.33 7.29 1.17
C SER A 40 3.00 8.29 2.11
N VAL A 41 2.22 9.06 2.86
CA VAL A 41 2.75 10.04 3.82
C VAL A 41 3.49 9.35 4.96
N LEU A 42 2.89 8.34 5.59
CA LEU A 42 3.51 7.61 6.70
C LEU A 42 4.76 6.87 6.26
N PHE A 43 4.72 6.22 5.10
CA PHE A 43 5.86 5.49 4.56
C PHE A 43 7.01 6.41 4.21
N ILE A 44 6.76 7.52 3.50
CA ILE A 44 7.81 8.50 3.16
C ILE A 44 8.40 9.11 4.43
N ALA A 45 7.57 9.49 5.41
CA ALA A 45 8.03 10.04 6.68
C ALA A 45 8.93 9.05 7.43
N ALA A 46 8.48 7.79 7.59
CA ALA A 46 9.26 6.76 8.27
C ALA A 46 10.59 6.47 7.57
N PHE A 47 10.56 6.30 6.25
CA PHE A 47 11.79 6.03 5.49
C PHE A 47 12.73 7.22 5.41
N ALA A 48 12.22 8.46 5.35
CA ALA A 48 13.06 9.66 5.44
C ALA A 48 13.80 9.72 6.79
N MET A 49 13.08 9.47 7.91
CA MET A 49 13.71 9.41 9.23
C MET A 49 14.76 8.30 9.33
N LEU A 50 14.46 7.11 8.81
CA LEU A 50 15.41 5.98 8.77
C LEU A 50 16.64 6.35 7.95
N ARG A 51 16.46 6.98 6.78
CA ARG A 51 17.54 7.33 5.86
C ARG A 51 18.46 8.41 6.39
N ILE A 52 17.94 9.38 7.13
CA ILE A 52 18.73 10.44 7.78
C ILE A 52 19.50 9.88 8.97
N SER A 53 18.93 8.91 9.68
CA SER A 53 19.47 8.40 10.95
C SER A 53 20.40 7.21 10.79
N VAL A 54 20.20 6.37 9.78
CA VAL A 54 20.92 5.11 9.60
C VAL A 54 21.78 5.19 8.34
N PRO A 55 23.11 5.02 8.43
CA PRO A 55 24.00 5.01 7.29
C PRO A 55 23.59 3.97 6.25
N SER A 56 23.84 4.28 4.98
CA SER A 56 23.49 3.39 3.85
C SER A 56 24.39 2.18 3.76
N ASP A 57 25.66 2.34 4.16
CA ASP A 57 26.65 1.27 4.14
C ASP A 57 26.40 0.32 5.34
N PRO A 58 26.11 -0.96 5.09
CA PRO A 58 25.90 -1.93 6.16
C PRO A 58 27.18 -2.25 6.96
N THR A 59 28.37 -1.86 6.45
CA THR A 59 29.66 -2.10 7.10
C THR A 59 30.05 -1.01 8.10
N GLU A 60 29.37 0.15 8.07
CA GLU A 60 29.64 1.22 9.01
C GLU A 60 29.33 0.82 10.47
N PRO A 61 30.15 1.29 11.42
CA PRO A 61 29.93 1.04 12.84
C PRO A 61 28.60 1.62 13.32
N GLY A 62 28.00 1.01 14.35
CA GLY A 62 26.67 1.35 14.85
C GLY A 62 26.60 2.62 15.72
N GLU A 63 27.37 3.67 15.41
CA GLU A 63 27.37 4.93 16.17
C GLU A 63 26.00 5.62 16.21
N TRP A 64 25.19 5.45 15.14
CA TRP A 64 23.83 5.95 15.08
C TRP A 64 22.92 5.39 16.20
N LEU A 65 23.25 4.24 16.76
CA LEU A 65 22.53 3.68 17.90
C LEU A 65 22.61 4.57 19.15
N LYS A 66 23.70 5.31 19.29
CA LYS A 66 23.90 6.24 20.42
C LYS A 66 23.21 7.59 20.20
N THR A 67 23.14 8.05 18.95
CA THR A 67 22.70 9.40 18.62
C THR A 67 21.27 9.47 18.10
N SER A 68 20.80 8.44 17.40
CA SER A 68 19.57 8.49 16.59
C SER A 68 18.59 7.35 16.89
N SER A 69 18.86 6.50 17.90
CA SER A 69 18.01 5.35 18.21
C SER A 69 16.56 5.72 18.52
N SER A 70 16.31 6.84 19.18
CA SER A 70 14.98 7.35 19.49
C SER A 70 14.20 7.70 18.22
N LEU A 71 14.84 8.39 17.26
CA LEU A 71 14.22 8.78 15.98
C LEU A 71 13.95 7.54 15.11
N VAL A 72 14.89 6.59 15.10
CA VAL A 72 14.71 5.31 14.40
C VAL A 72 13.57 4.52 15.03
N GLY A 73 13.52 4.43 16.37
CA GLY A 73 12.41 3.78 17.09
C GLY A 73 11.05 4.39 16.76
N PHE A 74 10.96 5.71 16.69
CA PHE A 74 9.73 6.40 16.29
C PHE A 74 9.36 6.08 14.82
N ALA A 75 10.32 6.10 13.92
CA ALA A 75 10.11 5.72 12.52
C ALA A 75 9.58 4.28 12.39
N LEU A 76 10.15 3.33 13.15
CA LEU A 76 9.69 1.94 13.16
C LEU A 76 8.26 1.81 13.66
N ASN A 77 7.84 2.62 14.64
CA ASN A 77 6.46 2.63 15.13
C ASN A 77 5.44 3.17 14.11
N LEU A 78 5.87 3.94 13.11
CA LEU A 78 4.99 4.40 12.02
C LEU A 78 4.74 3.29 10.98
N LEU A 79 5.66 2.34 10.81
CA LEU A 79 5.58 1.32 9.76
C LEU A 79 4.35 0.41 9.87
N PRO A 80 3.92 -0.07 11.07
CA PRO A 80 2.69 -0.84 11.19
C PRO A 80 1.46 -0.06 10.72
N PHE A 81 1.36 1.23 11.04
CA PHE A 81 0.23 2.06 10.60
C PHE A 81 0.27 2.30 9.09
N ALA A 82 1.46 2.51 8.51
CA ALA A 82 1.63 2.54 7.06
C ALA A 82 1.20 1.21 6.43
N GLY A 83 1.58 0.08 7.02
CA GLY A 83 1.18 -1.25 6.57
C GLY A 83 -0.33 -1.47 6.60
N ILE A 84 -1.01 -1.06 7.66
CA ILE A 84 -2.47 -1.11 7.77
C ILE A 84 -3.12 -0.25 6.69
N ALA A 85 -2.65 0.99 6.51
CA ALA A 85 -3.16 1.88 5.47
C ALA A 85 -2.96 1.28 4.07
N PHE A 86 -1.83 0.63 3.82
CA PHE A 86 -1.57 -0.07 2.56
C PHE A 86 -2.53 -1.25 2.34
N LEU A 87 -2.79 -2.05 3.37
CA LEU A 87 -3.78 -3.14 3.28
C LEU A 87 -5.18 -2.62 2.94
N TRP A 88 -5.58 -1.52 3.54
CA TRP A 88 -6.87 -0.89 3.22
C TRP A 88 -6.90 -0.36 1.80
N PHE A 89 -5.81 0.24 1.33
CA PHE A 89 -5.68 0.66 -0.06
C PHE A 89 -5.82 -0.52 -1.02
N VAL A 90 -5.08 -1.61 -0.79
CA VAL A 90 -5.10 -2.83 -1.60
C VAL A 90 -6.50 -3.46 -1.60
N GLY A 91 -7.12 -3.61 -0.41
CA GLY A 91 -8.47 -4.16 -0.26
C GLY A 91 -9.52 -3.34 -1.00
N ALA A 92 -9.49 -2.01 -0.83
CA ALA A 92 -10.44 -1.12 -1.48
C ALA A 92 -10.20 -1.01 -3.01
N LEU A 93 -8.96 -1.12 -3.46
CA LEU A 93 -8.63 -1.17 -4.88
C LEU A 93 -9.14 -2.49 -5.50
N ARG A 94 -8.92 -3.62 -4.82
CA ARG A 94 -9.43 -4.93 -5.26
C ARG A 94 -10.96 -4.98 -5.34
N ASP A 95 -11.66 -4.44 -4.36
CA ASP A 95 -13.12 -4.36 -4.38
C ASP A 95 -13.65 -3.55 -5.58
N ARG A 96 -12.89 -2.55 -6.03
CA ARG A 96 -13.23 -1.75 -7.21
C ARG A 96 -13.02 -2.49 -8.53
N LEU A 97 -12.06 -3.42 -8.58
CA LEU A 97 -11.76 -4.23 -9.76
C LEU A 97 -12.85 -5.27 -10.04
N GLY A 98 -13.47 -5.81 -8.98
CA GLY A 98 -14.61 -6.69 -9.05
C GLY A 98 -14.44 -7.90 -9.98
N GLU A 99 -15.50 -8.23 -10.74
CA GLU A 99 -15.54 -9.40 -11.64
C GLU A 99 -14.73 -9.21 -12.96
N LEU A 100 -14.18 -8.01 -13.20
CA LEU A 100 -13.39 -7.70 -14.40
C LEU A 100 -11.94 -8.16 -14.29
N GLU A 101 -11.52 -8.64 -13.11
CA GLU A 101 -10.15 -9.02 -12.84
C GLU A 101 -9.87 -10.47 -13.27
N ASP A 102 -8.91 -10.67 -14.17
CA ASP A 102 -8.37 -12.00 -14.45
C ASP A 102 -7.76 -12.58 -13.17
N ARG A 103 -8.11 -13.83 -12.85
CA ARG A 103 -7.65 -14.54 -11.62
C ARG A 103 -6.13 -14.54 -11.46
N PHE A 104 -5.39 -14.54 -12.56
CA PHE A 104 -3.94 -14.48 -12.54
C PHE A 104 -3.46 -13.14 -11.97
N PHE A 105 -3.93 -12.01 -12.54
CA PHE A 105 -3.55 -10.67 -12.06
C PHE A 105 -3.98 -10.42 -10.62
N ALA A 106 -5.18 -10.88 -10.23
CA ALA A 106 -5.64 -10.84 -8.84
C ALA A 106 -4.67 -11.52 -7.88
N THR A 107 -4.15 -12.69 -8.26
CA THR A 107 -3.21 -13.45 -7.45
C THR A 107 -1.86 -12.75 -7.33
N VAL A 108 -1.30 -12.25 -8.44
CA VAL A 108 -0.01 -11.55 -8.46
C VAL A 108 -0.10 -10.22 -7.72
N PHE A 109 -1.17 -9.46 -7.93
CA PHE A 109 -1.45 -8.21 -7.23
C PHE A 109 -1.51 -8.40 -5.70
N LEU A 110 -2.33 -9.34 -5.24
CA LEU A 110 -2.46 -9.61 -3.81
C LEU A 110 -1.19 -10.23 -3.22
N GLY A 111 -0.61 -11.21 -3.90
CA GLY A 111 0.61 -11.89 -3.46
C GLY A 111 1.79 -10.92 -3.29
N SER A 112 2.03 -10.06 -4.29
CA SER A 112 3.12 -9.08 -4.22
C SER A 112 2.89 -8.02 -3.13
N SER A 113 1.65 -7.59 -2.92
CA SER A 113 1.31 -6.66 -1.84
C SER A 113 1.55 -7.24 -0.45
N LEU A 114 1.15 -8.49 -0.21
CA LEU A 114 1.37 -9.18 1.06
C LEU A 114 2.85 -9.48 1.30
N LEU A 115 3.59 -9.89 0.26
CA LEU A 115 5.03 -10.10 0.37
C LEU A 115 5.78 -8.79 0.65
N PHE A 116 5.38 -7.67 0.01
CA PHE A 116 5.91 -6.35 0.33
C PHE A 116 5.71 -6.01 1.82
N LEU A 117 4.49 -6.21 2.34
CA LEU A 117 4.19 -5.97 3.76
C LEU A 117 4.96 -6.89 4.70
N ALA A 118 5.07 -8.17 4.35
CA ALA A 118 5.85 -9.12 5.14
C ALA A 118 7.31 -8.65 5.25
N MET A 119 7.93 -8.23 4.14
CA MET A 119 9.30 -7.72 4.15
C MET A 119 9.42 -6.40 4.93
N LEU A 120 8.41 -5.52 4.86
CA LEU A 120 8.36 -4.29 5.65
C LEU A 120 8.34 -4.57 7.16
N PHE A 121 7.56 -5.56 7.59
CA PHE A 121 7.49 -5.92 9.00
C PHE A 121 8.74 -6.68 9.47
N VAL A 122 9.34 -7.51 8.63
CA VAL A 122 10.64 -8.15 8.92
C VAL A 122 11.73 -7.08 9.09
N LEU A 123 11.77 -6.08 8.23
CA LEU A 123 12.66 -4.92 8.38
C LEU A 123 12.46 -4.25 9.74
N ALA A 124 11.21 -3.91 10.09
CA ALA A 124 10.91 -3.25 11.35
C ALA A 124 11.30 -4.10 12.57
N ALA A 125 11.05 -5.40 12.52
CA ALA A 125 11.40 -6.34 13.58
C ALA A 125 12.92 -6.46 13.77
N VAL A 126 13.67 -6.61 12.69
CA VAL A 126 15.14 -6.76 12.76
C VAL A 126 15.81 -5.48 13.28
N VAL A 127 15.42 -4.30 12.74
CA VAL A 127 15.99 -3.02 13.21
C VAL A 127 15.55 -2.72 14.65
N GLY A 128 14.30 -3.03 15.00
CA GLY A 128 13.81 -2.94 16.37
C GLY A 128 14.59 -3.82 17.34
N ALA A 129 14.90 -5.06 16.96
CA ALA A 129 15.72 -5.97 17.74
C ALA A 129 17.14 -5.42 17.97
N ILE A 130 17.77 -4.82 16.95
CA ILE A 130 19.08 -4.16 17.09
C ILE A 130 19.03 -3.07 18.18
N ILE A 131 18.01 -2.19 18.13
CA ILE A 131 17.86 -1.10 19.10
C ILE A 131 17.63 -1.63 20.50
N LEU A 132 16.75 -2.62 20.68
CA LEU A 132 16.44 -3.19 21.99
C LEU A 132 17.63 -3.92 22.59
N THR A 133 18.39 -4.68 21.78
CA THR A 133 19.59 -5.37 22.23
C THR A 133 20.67 -4.37 22.66
N PHE A 134 20.83 -3.27 21.93
CA PHE A 134 21.76 -2.21 22.28
C PHE A 134 21.36 -1.47 23.57
N ALA A 135 20.06 -1.21 23.76
CA ALA A 135 19.54 -0.53 24.95
C ALA A 135 19.62 -1.38 26.24
N ALA A 136 19.69 -2.70 26.14
CA ALA A 136 19.80 -3.60 27.29
C ALA A 136 21.14 -3.53 28.05
N ASP A 137 22.07 -2.67 27.60
CA ASP A 137 23.33 -2.24 28.25
C ASP A 137 24.17 -3.34 28.90
N SER A 138 24.20 -4.52 28.34
CA SER A 138 25.27 -5.48 28.63
C SER A 138 26.40 -5.22 27.63
N LYS A 139 27.56 -4.84 28.12
CA LYS A 139 28.76 -4.53 27.29
C LYS A 139 29.14 -5.65 26.31
N ASP A 140 28.52 -6.83 26.47
CA ASP A 140 28.67 -8.02 25.64
C ASP A 140 27.37 -8.48 24.93
N ALA A 141 26.28 -7.70 24.99
CA ALA A 141 24.97 -8.16 24.54
C ALA A 141 24.87 -8.40 23.02
N MET A 142 25.66 -7.67 22.23
CA MET A 142 25.66 -7.86 20.78
C MET A 142 27.10 -7.87 20.28
N SER A 143 27.55 -9.05 19.80
CA SER A 143 28.86 -9.15 19.13
C SER A 143 28.87 -8.35 17.83
N ALA A 144 30.05 -7.88 17.42
CA ALA A 144 30.20 -7.20 16.13
C ALA A 144 29.67 -8.05 14.97
N ALA A 145 29.87 -9.36 15.01
CA ALA A 145 29.37 -10.29 14.00
C ALA A 145 27.84 -10.30 13.94
N THR A 146 27.15 -10.35 15.08
CA THR A 146 25.67 -10.31 15.15
C THR A 146 25.13 -8.99 14.61
N PHE A 147 25.77 -7.86 14.98
CA PHE A 147 25.39 -6.55 14.46
C PHE A 147 25.52 -6.46 12.93
N HIS A 148 26.66 -6.87 12.38
CA HIS A 148 26.89 -6.87 10.94
C HIS A 148 25.94 -7.82 10.21
N PHE A 149 25.66 -9.00 10.78
CA PHE A 149 24.67 -9.92 10.22
C PHE A 149 23.28 -9.27 10.14
N ALA A 150 22.79 -8.68 11.23
CA ALA A 150 21.48 -8.03 11.27
C ALA A 150 21.39 -6.83 10.31
N ARG A 151 22.47 -6.05 10.19
CA ARG A 151 22.57 -4.93 9.25
C ARG A 151 22.52 -5.41 7.79
N THR A 152 23.29 -6.44 7.46
CA THR A 152 23.32 -7.02 6.12
C THR A 152 21.96 -7.65 5.76
N LEU A 153 21.33 -8.34 6.72
CA LEU A 153 19.99 -8.88 6.53
C LEU A 153 18.99 -7.76 6.25
N THR A 154 19.00 -6.69 7.04
CA THR A 154 18.16 -5.50 6.82
C THR A 154 18.35 -4.92 5.43
N TYR A 155 19.61 -4.74 5.01
CA TYR A 155 19.95 -4.23 3.68
C TYR A 155 19.37 -5.09 2.56
N ASN A 156 19.55 -6.41 2.64
CA ASN A 156 19.02 -7.36 1.65
C ASN A 156 17.49 -7.38 1.62
N VAL A 157 16.84 -7.39 2.78
CA VAL A 157 15.37 -7.35 2.87
C VAL A 157 14.82 -6.12 2.17
N VAL A 158 15.40 -4.95 2.38
CA VAL A 158 14.93 -3.70 1.76
C VAL A 158 15.27 -3.67 0.26
N ASN A 159 16.56 -3.80 -0.08
CA ASN A 159 17.04 -3.47 -1.43
C ASN A 159 16.83 -4.60 -2.45
N ILE A 160 16.63 -5.84 -1.99
CA ILE A 160 16.40 -6.96 -2.88
C ILE A 160 14.94 -7.40 -2.85
N TYR A 161 14.43 -7.76 -1.67
CA TYR A 161 13.13 -8.42 -1.61
C TYR A 161 11.96 -7.42 -1.61
N MET A 162 11.97 -6.46 -0.70
CA MET A 162 10.86 -5.50 -0.55
C MET A 162 10.68 -4.64 -1.79
N ILE A 163 11.77 -4.09 -2.34
CA ILE A 163 11.73 -3.24 -3.53
C ILE A 163 11.21 -4.02 -4.75
N LYS A 164 11.64 -5.27 -4.94
CA LYS A 164 11.18 -6.08 -6.07
C LYS A 164 9.71 -6.43 -5.95
N MET A 165 9.22 -6.72 -4.74
CA MET A 165 7.78 -6.97 -4.54
C MET A 165 6.95 -5.71 -4.79
N ALA A 166 7.45 -4.54 -4.41
CA ALA A 166 6.84 -3.25 -4.77
C ALA A 166 6.78 -3.07 -6.30
N GLY A 167 7.85 -3.39 -7.02
CA GLY A 167 7.90 -3.35 -8.49
C GLY A 167 6.88 -4.29 -9.14
N VAL A 168 6.77 -5.54 -8.66
CA VAL A 168 5.77 -6.50 -9.16
C VAL A 168 4.35 -6.00 -8.89
N PHE A 169 4.08 -5.46 -7.70
CA PHE A 169 2.80 -4.84 -7.38
C PHE A 169 2.46 -3.68 -8.32
N MET A 170 3.42 -2.79 -8.58
CA MET A 170 3.22 -1.67 -9.50
C MET A 170 2.94 -2.16 -10.92
N MET A 171 3.65 -3.18 -11.39
CA MET A 171 3.46 -3.76 -12.72
C MET A 171 2.06 -4.36 -12.87
N SER A 172 1.63 -5.20 -11.91
CA SER A 172 0.29 -5.80 -11.93
C SER A 172 -0.81 -4.75 -11.83
N THR A 173 -0.66 -3.76 -10.94
CA THR A 173 -1.64 -2.67 -10.81
C THR A 173 -1.71 -1.79 -12.06
N SER A 174 -0.57 -1.48 -12.69
CA SER A 174 -0.52 -0.72 -13.95
C SER A 174 -1.23 -1.46 -15.08
N THR A 175 -1.03 -2.78 -15.18
CA THR A 175 -1.74 -3.62 -16.13
C THR A 175 -3.25 -3.52 -15.92
N VAL A 176 -3.71 -3.65 -14.69
CA VAL A 176 -5.13 -3.54 -14.35
C VAL A 176 -5.68 -2.16 -14.70
N ILE A 177 -4.96 -1.07 -14.42
CA ILE A 177 -5.38 0.29 -14.79
C ILE A 177 -5.59 0.42 -16.29
N VAL A 178 -4.72 -0.17 -17.13
CA VAL A 178 -4.86 -0.13 -18.61
C VAL A 178 -6.11 -0.85 -19.08
N TYR A 179 -6.47 -1.97 -18.46
CA TYR A 179 -7.64 -2.77 -18.86
C TYR A 179 -8.97 -2.27 -18.31
N THR A 180 -8.96 -1.54 -17.18
CA THR A 180 -10.19 -1.17 -16.46
C THR A 180 -10.52 0.32 -16.52
N ASP A 181 -9.62 1.15 -17.07
CA ASP A 181 -9.73 2.62 -17.13
C ASP A 181 -10.06 3.27 -15.75
N ILE A 182 -9.66 2.62 -14.64
CA ILE A 182 -9.89 3.12 -13.26
C ILE A 182 -9.12 4.40 -12.97
N ALA A 183 -8.02 4.63 -13.66
CA ALA A 183 -7.19 5.81 -13.56
C ALA A 183 -6.68 6.21 -14.97
N PRO A 184 -6.22 7.45 -15.16
CA PRO A 184 -5.69 7.89 -16.46
C PRO A 184 -4.54 6.99 -16.93
N ARG A 185 -4.52 6.63 -18.20
CA ARG A 185 -3.51 5.71 -18.79
C ARG A 185 -2.06 6.16 -18.60
N TRP A 186 -1.81 7.47 -18.50
CA TRP A 186 -0.47 7.98 -18.24
C TRP A 186 0.08 7.53 -16.89
N VAL A 187 -0.79 7.35 -15.85
CA VAL A 187 -0.40 6.82 -14.53
C VAL A 187 0.04 5.37 -14.64
N ALA A 188 -0.60 4.57 -15.50
CA ALA A 188 -0.20 3.19 -15.75
C ALA A 188 1.16 3.12 -16.45
N TYR A 189 1.40 3.94 -17.50
CA TYR A 189 2.70 3.97 -18.17
C TYR A 189 3.83 4.45 -17.24
N LEU A 190 3.57 5.45 -16.41
CA LEU A 190 4.49 5.87 -15.35
C LEU A 190 4.76 4.71 -14.39
N GLY A 191 3.70 3.97 -14.00
CA GLY A 191 3.80 2.81 -13.12
C GLY A 191 4.68 1.70 -13.71
N PHE A 192 4.54 1.37 -14.98
CA PHE A 192 5.42 0.41 -15.67
C PHE A 192 6.87 0.86 -15.67
N THR A 193 7.13 2.14 -16.00
CA THR A 193 8.48 2.69 -16.02
C THR A 193 9.13 2.63 -14.64
N LEU A 194 8.42 3.06 -13.60
CA LEU A 194 8.90 3.00 -12.23
C LEU A 194 9.04 1.56 -11.72
N ALA A 195 8.14 0.65 -12.10
CA ALA A 195 8.26 -0.77 -11.77
C ALA A 195 9.53 -1.39 -12.34
N LEU A 196 9.85 -1.12 -13.59
CA LEU A 196 11.10 -1.57 -14.22
C LEU A 196 12.32 -0.97 -13.50
N LEU A 197 12.26 0.30 -13.12
CA LEU A 197 13.31 0.95 -12.33
C LEU A 197 13.50 0.26 -10.97
N LEU A 198 12.43 -0.13 -10.26
CA LEU A 198 12.51 -0.85 -9.00
C LEU A 198 13.07 -2.27 -9.18
N LEU A 199 12.69 -2.96 -10.25
CA LEU A 199 13.11 -4.33 -10.50
C LEU A 199 14.60 -4.43 -10.88
N PHE A 200 15.11 -3.50 -11.71
CA PHE A 200 16.44 -3.55 -12.28
C PHE A 200 17.38 -2.46 -11.79
N GLY A 201 16.85 -1.30 -11.37
CA GLY A 201 17.61 -0.12 -10.99
C GLY A 201 17.93 0.02 -9.50
N SER A 202 17.42 -0.86 -8.65
CA SER A 202 17.51 -0.74 -7.18
C SER A 202 18.95 -0.70 -6.64
N SER A 203 19.92 -1.27 -7.37
CA SER A 203 21.33 -1.26 -6.99
C SER A 203 22.07 0.04 -7.35
N TYR A 204 21.49 0.86 -8.22
CA TYR A 204 22.14 2.07 -8.75
C TYR A 204 21.65 3.38 -8.11
N PHE A 205 20.42 3.39 -7.59
CA PHE A 205 19.79 4.61 -7.08
C PHE A 205 19.33 4.44 -5.64
N SER A 206 19.99 5.15 -4.73
CA SER A 206 19.70 5.10 -3.30
C SER A 206 18.28 5.59 -2.91
N TRP A 207 17.63 6.39 -3.75
CA TRP A 207 16.32 6.98 -3.51
C TRP A 207 15.17 6.28 -4.26
N VAL A 208 15.46 5.16 -4.92
CA VAL A 208 14.49 4.44 -5.75
C VAL A 208 13.27 3.97 -4.94
N PHE A 209 13.42 3.77 -3.63
CA PHE A 209 12.32 3.36 -2.75
C PHE A 209 11.19 4.40 -2.64
N VAL A 210 11.48 5.69 -2.90
CA VAL A 210 10.47 6.77 -2.87
C VAL A 210 9.52 6.68 -4.06
N ALA A 211 9.95 6.06 -5.17
CA ALA A 211 9.14 5.91 -6.37
C ALA A 211 7.81 5.16 -6.09
N PHE A 212 7.85 4.15 -5.23
CA PHE A 212 6.69 3.34 -4.89
C PHE A 212 5.59 4.13 -4.16
N PRO A 213 5.82 4.73 -2.98
CA PRO A 213 4.81 5.51 -2.29
C PRO A 213 4.39 6.76 -3.08
N PHE A 214 5.29 7.38 -3.83
CA PHE A 214 4.96 8.49 -4.71
C PHE A 214 3.93 8.08 -5.78
N TRP A 215 4.12 6.94 -6.42
CA TRP A 215 3.19 6.44 -7.43
C TRP A 215 1.83 6.06 -6.82
N ILE A 216 1.81 5.44 -5.62
CA ILE A 216 0.56 5.18 -4.89
C ILE A 216 -0.16 6.48 -4.54
N PHE A 217 0.59 7.50 -4.14
CA PHE A 217 0.03 8.84 -3.91
C PHE A 217 -0.64 9.39 -5.17
N LEU A 218 0.02 9.29 -6.32
CA LEU A 218 -0.55 9.74 -7.60
C LEU A 218 -1.86 9.02 -7.95
N ILE A 219 -1.88 7.68 -7.87
CA ILE A 219 -3.11 6.91 -8.09
C ILE A 219 -4.21 7.39 -7.15
N SER A 220 -3.89 7.52 -5.87
CA SER A 220 -4.86 7.91 -4.85
C SER A 220 -5.39 9.32 -5.08
N ALA A 221 -4.54 10.25 -5.51
CA ALA A 221 -4.94 11.61 -5.87
C ALA A 221 -5.86 11.60 -7.12
N CYS A 222 -5.52 10.84 -8.15
CA CYS A 222 -6.37 10.69 -9.35
C CYS A 222 -7.75 10.12 -8.99
N LEU A 223 -7.81 9.07 -8.17
CA LEU A 223 -9.06 8.48 -7.70
C LEU A 223 -9.92 9.47 -6.88
N LEU A 224 -9.29 10.39 -6.18
CA LEU A 224 -9.98 11.42 -5.42
C LEU A 224 -10.55 12.50 -6.34
N ILE A 225 -9.74 12.98 -7.31
CA ILE A 225 -10.10 14.08 -8.24
C ILE A 225 -11.21 13.66 -9.20
N GLU A 226 -11.16 12.46 -9.77
CA GLU A 226 -12.15 11.95 -10.71
C GLU A 226 -13.58 12.04 -10.13
N LYS A 227 -13.71 11.76 -8.84
CA LYS A 227 -15.01 11.82 -8.15
C LYS A 227 -15.51 13.24 -7.90
N PHE A 228 -14.65 14.25 -7.84
CA PHE A 228 -15.09 15.64 -7.72
C PHE A 228 -15.64 16.19 -9.04
N HIS A 229 -15.27 15.58 -10.17
CA HIS A 229 -15.77 15.97 -11.51
C HIS A 229 -17.07 15.23 -11.91
N SER A 230 -17.37 14.08 -11.31
CA SER A 230 -18.63 13.36 -11.51
C SER A 230 -19.74 14.03 -10.70
N LYS A 231 -20.25 15.19 -11.13
CA LYS A 231 -21.47 15.81 -10.58
C LYS A 231 -22.66 14.87 -10.78
N PRO A 232 -23.59 14.77 -9.81
CA PRO A 232 -24.83 14.02 -9.99
C PRO A 232 -25.61 14.64 -11.15
N GLN A 233 -25.91 13.85 -12.17
CA GLN A 233 -26.93 14.22 -13.14
C GLN A 233 -28.25 14.26 -12.39
N VAL A 234 -28.72 15.45 -12.11
CA VAL A 234 -30.11 15.70 -11.67
C VAL A 234 -30.99 15.25 -12.82
N SER A 235 -31.67 14.11 -12.66
CA SER A 235 -32.72 13.69 -13.56
C SER A 235 -33.85 14.73 -13.50
N THR A 236 -33.89 15.68 -14.42
CA THR A 236 -35.08 16.46 -14.70
C THR A 236 -36.11 15.54 -15.33
N THR A 237 -36.93 14.94 -14.46
CA THR A 237 -38.20 14.34 -14.87
C THR A 237 -39.08 15.49 -15.34
N LYS A 238 -39.19 15.66 -16.65
CA LYS A 238 -40.25 16.49 -17.24
C LYS A 238 -41.55 15.73 -17.08
N THR A 239 -42.43 16.35 -16.35
CA THR A 239 -43.90 16.13 -16.35
C THR A 239 -44.49 16.33 -17.73
#